data_87fda145e7a8af1510d67052d947cb91
#
_entry.id   87fda145e7a8af1510d67052d947cb91
#
_cell.length_a   1.000
_cell.length_b   1.000
_cell.length_c   1.000
_cell.angle_alpha   90.00
_cell.angle_beta   90.00
_cell.angle_gamma   90.00
#
_symmetry.space_group_name_H-M   'P 1'
#
loop_
_entity.id
_entity.type
_entity.pdbx_description
1 polymer ?
#
loop_
_entity_poly.entity_id
_entity_poly.type
_entity_poly.pdbx_seq_one_letter_code
_entity_poly.pdbx_strand_id
1 'polypeptide(L)'
;LKLTGQELQAESYAIARMNAIIHDMDVDLQRGDTMINPKFRTADGRVRRFDLVVANPMWNQPFALDTLANDPFDRFRGAGGISTGKGDWAWLQHTLACMNDNGRAAVVLDTGALTRGSGSKNEDKERNIRRWFIEQDLIEGVILLPDNLFYNTTAAGVIIVLNKRKPKARRGKIVLLNAGKRFTKGKPKNYLPDTDRKALAELFNAGEPVEGEVAVITRAEAEGADFNLSPSRWVAQTDVAHHRSIADMIADAGELARESARMWKDIQPV
;
A
#
# COMPACT_ATOMS: atom_id res chain seq x y z
N LEU A 1 -7.94 -15.87 20.12
CA LEU A 1 -6.91 -15.15 19.35
C LEU A 1 -6.12 -14.27 20.31
N LYS A 2 -4.80 -14.47 20.40
CA LYS A 2 -3.96 -13.63 21.25
C LYS A 2 -3.37 -12.50 20.40
N LEU A 3 -3.66 -11.27 20.75
CA LEU A 3 -3.20 -10.08 20.03
C LEU A 3 -2.06 -9.40 20.79
N THR A 4 -1.14 -8.82 20.05
CA THR A 4 -0.11 -7.93 20.60
C THR A 4 0.01 -6.70 19.73
N GLY A 5 0.28 -5.55 20.33
CA GLY A 5 0.42 -4.30 19.60
C GLY A 5 1.38 -3.33 20.29
N GLN A 6 2.01 -2.49 19.50
CA GLN A 6 2.87 -1.43 20.02
C GLN A 6 2.52 -0.10 19.35
N GLU A 7 2.37 0.95 20.15
CA GLU A 7 1.99 2.28 19.67
C GLU A 7 2.85 3.33 20.36
N LEU A 8 3.35 4.29 19.58
CA LEU A 8 4.20 5.36 20.06
C LEU A 8 3.38 6.47 20.71
N GLN A 9 2.30 6.90 20.05
CA GLN A 9 1.49 8.05 20.46
C GLN A 9 0.61 7.71 21.67
N ALA A 10 0.63 8.56 22.70
CA ALA A 10 -0.10 8.32 23.94
C ALA A 10 -1.62 8.24 23.73
N GLU A 11 -2.15 9.14 22.89
CA GLU A 11 -3.57 9.21 22.59
C GLU A 11 -4.03 7.98 21.80
N SER A 12 -3.29 7.59 20.75
CA SER A 12 -3.59 6.41 19.95
C SER A 12 -3.49 5.13 20.79
N TYR A 13 -2.50 5.06 21.69
CA TYR A 13 -2.36 3.95 22.64
C TYR A 13 -3.57 3.86 23.58
N ALA A 14 -4.03 5.01 24.14
CA ALA A 14 -5.20 5.05 25.00
C ALA A 14 -6.47 4.59 24.25
N ILE A 15 -6.67 5.07 23.01
CA ILE A 15 -7.80 4.68 22.15
C ILE A 15 -7.73 3.17 21.85
N ALA A 16 -6.56 2.64 21.52
CA ALA A 16 -6.40 1.20 21.26
C ALA A 16 -6.75 0.36 22.49
N ARG A 17 -6.35 0.79 23.70
CA ARG A 17 -6.72 0.12 24.95
C ARG A 17 -8.23 0.19 25.22
N MET A 18 -8.84 1.34 25.01
CA MET A 18 -10.29 1.49 25.14
C MET A 18 -11.05 0.57 24.17
N ASN A 19 -10.63 0.53 22.91
CA ASN A 19 -11.22 -0.38 21.92
C ASN A 19 -11.07 -1.84 22.34
N ALA A 20 -9.92 -2.24 22.88
CA ALA A 20 -9.71 -3.59 23.38
C ALA A 20 -10.72 -3.96 24.48
N ILE A 21 -10.97 -3.04 25.41
CA ILE A 21 -11.94 -3.25 26.49
C ILE A 21 -13.37 -3.31 25.95
N ILE A 22 -13.76 -2.35 25.09
CA ILE A 22 -15.13 -2.29 24.54
C ILE A 22 -15.48 -3.53 23.73
N HIS A 23 -14.50 -4.11 23.03
CA HIS A 23 -14.69 -5.28 22.18
C HIS A 23 -14.28 -6.61 22.83
N ASP A 24 -14.02 -6.61 24.13
CA ASP A 24 -13.60 -7.79 24.92
C ASP A 24 -12.44 -8.56 24.25
N MET A 25 -11.39 -7.81 23.85
CA MET A 25 -10.25 -8.36 23.14
C MET A 25 -9.11 -8.70 24.13
N ASP A 26 -8.61 -9.94 24.08
CA ASP A 26 -7.37 -10.31 24.78
C ASP A 26 -6.17 -9.76 23.99
N VAL A 27 -5.65 -8.62 24.43
CA VAL A 27 -4.55 -7.93 23.75
C VAL A 27 -3.50 -7.41 24.73
N ASP A 28 -2.23 -7.70 24.44
CA ASP A 28 -1.07 -7.09 25.10
C ASP A 28 -0.63 -5.87 24.28
N LEU A 29 -0.92 -4.67 24.81
CA LEU A 29 -0.54 -3.40 24.19
C LEU A 29 0.60 -2.75 24.97
N GLN A 30 1.69 -2.44 24.26
CA GLN A 30 2.86 -1.79 24.81
C GLN A 30 3.02 -0.39 24.20
N ARG A 31 3.39 0.60 25.04
CA ARG A 31 3.73 1.93 24.56
C ARG A 31 5.21 2.04 24.24
N GLY A 32 5.54 2.58 23.06
CA GLY A 32 6.92 2.83 22.66
C GLY A 32 7.12 2.86 21.15
N ASP A 33 8.30 3.33 20.76
CA ASP A 33 8.72 3.39 19.37
C ASP A 33 9.10 1.99 18.86
N THR A 34 8.35 1.50 17.90
CA THR A 34 8.54 0.17 17.28
C THR A 34 9.84 0.09 16.47
N MET A 35 10.26 1.20 15.86
CA MET A 35 11.44 1.20 15.00
C MET A 35 12.73 1.26 15.83
N ILE A 36 12.72 1.99 16.94
CA ILE A 36 13.89 2.12 17.81
C ILE A 36 13.94 0.99 18.86
N ASN A 37 12.78 0.66 19.44
CA ASN A 37 12.71 -0.23 20.60
C ASN A 37 11.48 -1.16 20.52
N PRO A 38 11.50 -2.16 19.65
CA PRO A 38 10.44 -3.17 19.61
C PRO A 38 10.31 -3.86 20.97
N LYS A 39 9.13 -3.83 21.59
CA LYS A 39 8.88 -4.34 22.94
C LYS A 39 8.68 -5.85 23.00
N PHE A 40 8.12 -6.42 21.95
CA PHE A 40 7.89 -7.87 21.90
C PHE A 40 9.14 -8.59 21.43
N ARG A 41 9.80 -9.25 22.39
CA ARG A 41 11.07 -9.96 22.18
C ARG A 41 11.00 -11.38 22.69
N THR A 42 11.86 -12.21 22.18
CA THR A 42 12.15 -13.54 22.68
C THR A 42 13.16 -13.46 23.83
N ALA A 43 13.35 -14.55 24.58
CA ALA A 43 14.28 -14.58 25.70
C ALA A 43 15.75 -14.31 25.30
N ASP A 44 16.12 -14.63 24.04
CA ASP A 44 17.42 -14.34 23.45
C ASP A 44 17.52 -12.92 22.86
N GLY A 45 16.52 -12.07 23.11
CA GLY A 45 16.51 -10.65 22.75
C GLY A 45 16.13 -10.33 21.31
N ARG A 46 15.79 -11.33 20.49
CA ARG A 46 15.32 -11.11 19.11
C ARG A 46 13.89 -10.59 19.07
N VAL A 47 13.49 -9.99 17.96
CA VAL A 47 12.09 -9.62 17.71
C VAL A 47 11.23 -10.89 17.72
N ARG A 48 10.14 -10.85 18.49
CA ARG A 48 9.17 -11.96 18.53
C ARG A 48 8.45 -12.11 17.19
N ARG A 49 8.20 -13.34 16.77
CA ARG A 49 7.53 -13.66 15.50
C ARG A 49 6.09 -14.08 15.72
N PHE A 50 5.25 -13.80 14.74
CA PHE A 50 3.80 -13.99 14.76
C PHE A 50 3.33 -14.66 13.48
N ASP A 51 2.16 -15.31 13.55
CA ASP A 51 1.52 -15.95 12.40
C ASP A 51 0.92 -14.91 11.45
N LEU A 52 0.39 -13.82 12.04
CA LEU A 52 -0.20 -12.70 11.30
C LEU A 52 0.30 -11.36 11.84
N VAL A 53 0.74 -10.51 10.94
CA VAL A 53 1.16 -9.13 11.26
C VAL A 53 0.34 -8.15 10.41
N VAL A 54 -0.30 -7.17 11.07
CA VAL A 54 -1.04 -6.11 10.39
C VAL A 54 -0.59 -4.75 10.89
N ALA A 55 -0.44 -3.79 9.98
CA ALA A 55 -0.04 -2.44 10.33
C ALA A 55 -0.58 -1.40 9.33
N ASN A 56 -0.87 -0.22 9.85
CA ASN A 56 -1.06 1.00 9.06
C ASN A 56 -0.14 2.07 9.67
N PRO A 57 1.16 2.03 9.37
CA PRO A 57 2.12 2.96 9.92
C PRO A 57 1.99 4.35 9.29
N MET A 58 2.72 5.33 9.83
CA MET A 58 2.83 6.66 9.21
C MET A 58 3.50 6.54 7.84
N TRP A 59 2.80 6.97 6.79
CA TRP A 59 3.31 6.93 5.42
C TRP A 59 4.41 7.96 5.18
N ASN A 60 5.36 7.61 4.34
CA ASN A 60 6.47 8.50 3.94
C ASN A 60 7.31 9.01 5.10
N GLN A 61 7.29 8.37 6.26
CA GLN A 61 8.06 8.77 7.43
C GLN A 61 9.57 8.63 7.16
N PRO A 62 10.38 9.69 7.31
CA PRO A 62 11.83 9.56 7.24
C PRO A 62 12.39 8.95 8.52
N PHE A 63 13.50 8.22 8.40
CA PHE A 63 14.24 7.70 9.54
C PHE A 63 15.70 8.16 9.49
N ALA A 64 16.32 8.39 10.66
CA ALA A 64 17.73 8.63 10.74
C ALA A 64 18.49 7.36 10.30
N LEU A 65 19.60 7.55 9.57
CA LEU A 65 20.42 6.44 9.08
C LEU A 65 20.88 5.55 10.25
N ASP A 66 21.33 6.16 11.34
CA ASP A 66 21.83 5.43 12.52
C ASP A 66 20.74 4.54 13.16
N THR A 67 19.47 4.96 13.14
CA THR A 67 18.35 4.16 13.62
C THR A 67 18.23 2.84 12.89
N LEU A 68 18.41 2.85 11.56
CA LEU A 68 18.26 1.66 10.73
C LEU A 68 19.59 0.88 10.58
N ALA A 69 20.72 1.60 10.48
CA ALA A 69 22.03 0.99 10.25
C ALA A 69 22.60 0.28 11.49
N ASN A 70 22.27 0.78 12.69
CA ASN A 70 22.72 0.24 13.98
C ASN A 70 21.62 -0.54 14.69
N ASP A 71 20.61 -1.03 13.95
CA ASP A 71 19.54 -1.84 14.50
C ASP A 71 20.09 -3.13 15.13
N PRO A 72 19.90 -3.34 16.46
CA PRO A 72 20.44 -4.51 17.15
C PRO A 72 19.71 -5.81 16.78
N PHE A 73 18.61 -5.73 16.03
CA PHE A 73 17.77 -6.86 15.61
C PHE A 73 18.04 -7.29 14.16
N ASP A 74 18.95 -6.60 13.46
CA ASP A 74 19.32 -6.83 12.05
C ASP A 74 18.11 -6.88 11.08
N ARG A 75 17.11 -6.02 11.32
CA ARG A 75 15.87 -6.00 10.55
C ARG A 75 16.03 -5.43 9.14
N PHE A 76 17.03 -4.58 8.90
CA PHE A 76 17.09 -3.74 7.71
C PHE A 76 18.20 -4.10 6.74
N ARG A 77 19.39 -4.46 7.21
CA ARG A 77 20.54 -4.73 6.35
C ARG A 77 20.37 -5.96 5.49
N GLY A 78 19.89 -7.06 6.06
CA GLY A 78 19.71 -8.34 5.39
C GLY A 78 18.50 -8.40 4.44
N ALA A 79 17.65 -7.38 4.46
CA ALA A 79 16.38 -7.37 3.71
C ALA A 79 16.38 -6.34 2.56
N GLY A 80 17.40 -6.36 1.71
CA GLY A 80 17.49 -5.51 0.52
C GLY A 80 18.16 -4.15 0.75
N GLY A 81 18.70 -3.87 1.95
CA GLY A 81 19.42 -2.64 2.27
C GLY A 81 18.59 -1.63 3.07
N ILE A 82 19.04 -0.39 3.12
CA ILE A 82 18.49 0.66 3.99
C ILE A 82 18.01 1.84 3.15
N SER A 83 16.75 2.25 3.34
CA SER A 83 16.20 3.50 2.79
C SER A 83 15.74 4.39 3.94
N THR A 84 16.23 5.62 3.98
CA THR A 84 15.99 6.59 5.06
C THR A 84 15.03 7.71 4.67
N GLY A 85 14.95 8.07 3.39
CA GLY A 85 14.18 9.22 2.94
C GLY A 85 12.68 9.02 3.05
N LYS A 86 12.22 7.81 2.75
CA LYS A 86 10.83 7.34 2.89
C LYS A 86 10.86 5.97 3.56
N GLY A 87 10.30 5.85 4.74
CA GLY A 87 10.41 4.66 5.57
C GLY A 87 9.39 3.57 5.29
N ASP A 88 8.62 3.65 4.22
CA ASP A 88 7.59 2.68 3.90
C ASP A 88 8.16 1.27 3.81
N TRP A 89 9.31 1.11 3.15
CA TRP A 89 9.99 -0.18 3.06
C TRP A 89 10.68 -0.59 4.36
N ALA A 90 11.09 0.35 5.22
CA ALA A 90 11.58 0.00 6.56
C ALA A 90 10.48 -0.61 7.43
N TRP A 91 9.24 -0.14 7.32
CA TRP A 91 8.09 -0.78 7.95
C TRP A 91 7.83 -2.19 7.43
N LEU A 92 7.99 -2.43 6.13
CA LEU A 92 7.85 -3.78 5.55
C LEU A 92 8.98 -4.72 6.02
N GLN A 93 10.21 -4.21 6.12
CA GLN A 93 11.36 -4.97 6.66
C GLN A 93 11.14 -5.34 8.14
N HIS A 94 10.68 -4.38 8.97
CA HIS A 94 10.31 -4.67 10.34
C HIS A 94 9.19 -5.73 10.42
N THR A 95 8.14 -5.55 9.62
CA THR A 95 7.03 -6.50 9.52
C THR A 95 7.52 -7.91 9.17
N LEU A 96 8.41 -8.02 8.18
CA LEU A 96 9.02 -9.29 7.77
C LEU A 96 9.80 -9.96 8.92
N ALA A 97 10.54 -9.17 9.72
CA ALA A 97 11.26 -9.67 10.89
C ALA A 97 10.30 -10.20 11.98
N CYS A 98 9.10 -9.62 12.07
CA CYS A 98 8.04 -10.05 12.99
C CYS A 98 7.21 -11.25 12.49
N MET A 99 7.41 -11.73 11.26
CA MET A 99 6.69 -12.89 10.73
C MET A 99 7.41 -14.19 11.08
N ASN A 100 6.65 -15.21 11.53
CA ASN A 100 7.19 -16.57 11.61
C ASN A 100 7.41 -17.18 10.21
N ASP A 101 7.91 -18.40 10.14
CA ASP A 101 8.29 -19.02 8.86
C ASP A 101 7.10 -19.37 7.94
N ASN A 102 5.88 -19.42 8.50
CA ASN A 102 4.62 -19.60 7.78
C ASN A 102 3.75 -18.33 7.82
N GLY A 103 4.29 -17.21 8.32
CA GLY A 103 3.54 -16.00 8.60
C GLY A 103 3.06 -15.28 7.34
N ARG A 104 1.95 -14.56 7.51
CA ARG A 104 1.42 -13.59 6.55
C ARG A 104 1.38 -12.20 7.17
N ALA A 105 1.45 -11.18 6.34
CA ALA A 105 1.27 -9.82 6.79
C ALA A 105 0.49 -8.98 5.79
N ALA A 106 -0.17 -7.93 6.29
CA ALA A 106 -0.81 -6.91 5.48
C ALA A 106 -0.44 -5.52 6.03
N VAL A 107 0.17 -4.70 5.20
CA VAL A 107 0.63 -3.36 5.58
C VAL A 107 0.02 -2.33 4.65
N VAL A 108 -0.62 -1.30 5.22
CA VAL A 108 -1.21 -0.19 4.48
C VAL A 108 -0.15 0.90 4.32
N LEU A 109 0.12 1.31 3.08
CA LEU A 109 1.16 2.29 2.74
C LEU A 109 0.67 3.27 1.67
N ASP A 110 1.49 4.28 1.42
CA ASP A 110 1.34 5.21 0.28
C ASP A 110 1.59 4.50 -1.06
N THR A 111 0.87 4.91 -2.09
CA THR A 111 1.04 4.36 -3.46
C THR A 111 2.44 4.52 -4.00
N GLY A 112 3.17 5.54 -3.58
CA GLY A 112 4.55 5.78 -3.94
C GLY A 112 5.50 4.65 -3.54
N ALA A 113 5.20 3.90 -2.47
CA ALA A 113 6.00 2.74 -2.08
C ALA A 113 6.14 1.69 -3.21
N LEU A 114 5.18 1.64 -4.13
CA LEU A 114 5.17 0.69 -5.24
C LEU A 114 5.97 1.15 -6.47
N THR A 115 6.24 2.44 -6.58
CA THR A 115 6.70 3.06 -7.84
C THR A 115 7.98 3.86 -7.71
N ARG A 116 8.32 4.38 -6.51
CA ARG A 116 9.54 5.20 -6.34
C ARG A 116 10.77 4.47 -6.84
N GLY A 117 11.59 5.18 -7.60
CA GLY A 117 12.80 4.68 -8.22
C GLY A 117 12.61 3.87 -9.50
N SER A 118 11.39 3.37 -9.82
CA SER A 118 11.14 2.63 -11.06
C SER A 118 11.26 3.53 -12.27
N GLY A 119 11.95 3.05 -13.31
CA GLY A 119 12.24 3.81 -14.54
C GLY A 119 13.38 4.83 -14.39
N SER A 120 13.96 4.99 -13.21
CA SER A 120 15.12 5.86 -12.99
C SER A 120 16.40 5.18 -13.46
N LYS A 121 17.26 5.95 -14.15
CA LYS A 121 18.63 5.49 -14.48
C LYS A 121 19.56 5.45 -13.26
N ASN A 122 19.21 6.21 -12.23
CA ASN A 122 20.00 6.28 -11.00
C ASN A 122 19.64 5.13 -10.05
N GLU A 123 20.57 4.76 -9.19
CA GLU A 123 20.33 3.82 -8.11
C GLU A 123 19.28 4.40 -7.14
N ASP A 124 18.27 3.58 -6.78
CA ASP A 124 17.25 3.94 -5.82
C ASP A 124 17.14 2.85 -4.75
N LYS A 125 17.26 3.26 -3.50
CA LYS A 125 17.32 2.33 -2.36
C LYS A 125 15.96 1.66 -2.12
N GLU A 126 14.84 2.37 -2.29
CA GLU A 126 13.51 1.77 -2.13
C GLU A 126 13.23 0.75 -3.23
N ARG A 127 13.60 1.07 -4.47
CA ARG A 127 13.53 0.11 -5.59
C ARG A 127 14.36 -1.14 -5.29
N ASN A 128 15.57 -0.99 -4.75
CA ASN A 128 16.44 -2.13 -4.43
C ASN A 128 15.83 -3.02 -3.32
N ILE A 129 15.23 -2.44 -2.28
CA ILE A 129 14.53 -3.19 -1.25
C ILE A 129 13.30 -3.90 -1.86
N ARG A 130 12.49 -3.21 -2.65
CA ARG A 130 11.32 -3.78 -3.33
C ARG A 130 11.73 -4.93 -4.25
N ARG A 131 12.78 -4.76 -5.04
CA ARG A 131 13.41 -5.81 -5.84
C ARG A 131 13.75 -7.02 -4.97
N TRP A 132 14.45 -6.83 -3.87
CA TRP A 132 14.82 -7.92 -2.98
C TRP A 132 13.59 -8.70 -2.47
N PHE A 133 12.52 -8.02 -2.04
CA PHE A 133 11.28 -8.67 -1.61
C PHE A 133 10.62 -9.49 -2.72
N ILE A 134 10.69 -9.04 -3.96
CA ILE A 134 10.17 -9.74 -5.15
C ILE A 134 11.06 -10.97 -5.44
N GLU A 135 12.38 -10.81 -5.39
CA GLU A 135 13.35 -11.87 -5.62
C GLU A 135 13.27 -12.98 -4.58
N GLN A 136 12.96 -12.66 -3.35
CA GLN A 136 12.70 -13.62 -2.27
C GLN A 136 11.30 -14.22 -2.30
N ASP A 137 10.47 -13.88 -3.29
CA ASP A 137 9.08 -14.33 -3.44
C ASP A 137 8.20 -14.05 -2.22
N LEU A 138 8.42 -12.93 -1.52
CA LEU A 138 7.73 -12.56 -0.28
C LEU A 138 6.42 -11.81 -0.51
N ILE A 139 6.28 -11.06 -1.62
CA ILE A 139 5.07 -10.30 -1.92
C ILE A 139 4.02 -11.22 -2.52
N GLU A 140 2.94 -11.51 -1.78
CA GLU A 140 1.82 -12.29 -2.30
C GLU A 140 0.97 -11.45 -3.25
N GLY A 141 0.76 -10.18 -2.93
CA GLY A 141 0.08 -9.25 -3.82
C GLY A 141 -0.04 -7.84 -3.26
N VAL A 142 -0.65 -6.98 -4.05
CA VAL A 142 -0.91 -5.57 -3.74
C VAL A 142 -2.36 -5.26 -4.08
N ILE A 143 -3.04 -4.55 -3.19
CA ILE A 143 -4.41 -4.06 -3.36
C ILE A 143 -4.37 -2.54 -3.37
N LEU A 144 -4.73 -1.91 -4.48
CA LEU A 144 -4.95 -0.47 -4.54
C LEU A 144 -6.34 -0.16 -3.98
N LEU A 145 -6.39 0.70 -2.98
CA LEU A 145 -7.63 1.15 -2.35
C LEU A 145 -8.21 2.37 -3.05
N PRO A 146 -9.51 2.63 -2.91
CA PRO A 146 -10.12 3.88 -3.39
C PRO A 146 -9.52 5.14 -2.76
N ASP A 147 -9.63 6.24 -3.48
CA ASP A 147 -9.30 7.55 -2.95
C ASP A 147 -10.22 7.97 -1.80
N ASN A 148 -9.74 8.91 -0.98
CA ASN A 148 -10.53 9.56 0.08
C ASN A 148 -11.13 8.61 1.12
N LEU A 149 -10.46 7.48 1.44
CA LEU A 149 -10.85 6.57 2.53
C LEU A 149 -10.28 6.99 3.89
N PHE A 150 -9.09 7.59 3.91
CA PHE A 150 -8.35 7.89 5.14
C PHE A 150 -8.63 9.29 5.64
N TYR A 151 -8.80 9.47 6.97
CA TYR A 151 -9.18 10.77 7.54
C TYR A 151 -8.20 11.90 7.23
N ASN A 152 -6.90 11.63 7.28
CA ASN A 152 -5.86 12.65 7.18
C ASN A 152 -5.34 12.90 5.76
N THR A 153 -5.86 12.20 4.76
CA THR A 153 -5.46 12.36 3.36
C THR A 153 -6.59 12.01 2.41
N THR A 154 -6.58 12.62 1.23
CA THR A 154 -7.46 12.23 0.12
C THR A 154 -6.81 11.21 -0.81
N ALA A 155 -5.50 10.99 -0.68
CA ALA A 155 -4.77 10.06 -1.52
C ALA A 155 -5.22 8.61 -1.27
N ALA A 156 -5.17 7.79 -2.33
CA ALA A 156 -5.34 6.36 -2.24
C ALA A 156 -4.21 5.74 -1.41
N GLY A 157 -4.54 4.70 -0.66
CA GLY A 157 -3.55 3.83 -0.05
C GLY A 157 -3.42 2.51 -0.81
N VAL A 158 -2.38 1.77 -0.49
CA VAL A 158 -2.21 0.39 -0.96
C VAL A 158 -2.03 -0.56 0.22
N ILE A 159 -2.56 -1.78 0.08
CA ILE A 159 -2.25 -2.86 1.01
C ILE A 159 -1.22 -3.76 0.33
N ILE A 160 -0.03 -3.86 0.93
CA ILE A 160 0.98 -4.84 0.50
C ILE A 160 0.82 -6.09 1.37
N VAL A 161 0.56 -7.22 0.73
CA VAL A 161 0.40 -8.51 1.40
C VAL A 161 1.69 -9.30 1.25
N LEU A 162 2.31 -9.64 2.40
CA LEU A 162 3.47 -10.52 2.48
C LEU A 162 3.06 -11.93 2.89
N ASN A 163 3.73 -12.94 2.33
CA ASN A 163 3.52 -14.34 2.68
C ASN A 163 4.84 -15.11 2.56
N LYS A 164 5.35 -15.61 3.68
CA LYS A 164 6.58 -16.45 3.68
C LYS A 164 6.35 -17.87 3.16
N ARG A 165 5.08 -18.29 3.08
CA ARG A 165 4.73 -19.65 2.62
C ARG A 165 3.60 -19.59 1.58
N LYS A 166 3.89 -18.99 0.42
CA LYS A 166 2.94 -18.97 -0.68
C LYS A 166 2.51 -20.39 -1.10
N PRO A 167 1.22 -20.62 -1.39
CA PRO A 167 0.75 -21.84 -2.02
C PRO A 167 1.52 -22.11 -3.32
N LYS A 168 1.71 -23.37 -3.66
CA LYS A 168 2.49 -23.79 -4.84
C LYS A 168 2.04 -23.09 -6.14
N ALA A 169 0.73 -22.90 -6.32
CA ALA A 169 0.15 -22.23 -7.47
C ALA A 169 0.47 -20.71 -7.57
N ARG A 170 0.90 -20.08 -6.45
CA ARG A 170 1.20 -18.65 -6.36
C ARG A 170 2.69 -18.33 -6.26
N ARG A 171 3.55 -19.33 -6.20
CA ARG A 171 5.00 -19.12 -6.15
C ARG A 171 5.48 -18.44 -7.42
N GLY A 172 6.33 -17.42 -7.26
CA GLY A 172 6.85 -16.62 -8.37
C GLY A 172 5.82 -15.70 -9.03
N LYS A 173 4.62 -15.56 -8.44
CA LYS A 173 3.53 -14.69 -8.94
C LYS A 173 3.15 -13.64 -7.90
N ILE A 174 2.65 -12.51 -8.36
CA ILE A 174 2.15 -11.39 -7.54
C ILE A 174 0.77 -11.03 -8.04
N VAL A 175 -0.22 -11.00 -7.14
CA VAL A 175 -1.59 -10.59 -7.45
C VAL A 175 -1.69 -9.07 -7.28
N LEU A 176 -2.10 -8.38 -8.32
CA LEU A 176 -2.31 -6.94 -8.33
C LEU A 176 -3.79 -6.65 -8.50
N LEU A 177 -4.44 -6.12 -7.46
CA LEU A 177 -5.86 -5.86 -7.43
C LEU A 177 -6.10 -4.35 -7.39
N ASN A 178 -6.93 -3.85 -8.30
CA ASN A 178 -7.34 -2.46 -8.37
C ASN A 178 -8.77 -2.29 -7.84
N ALA A 179 -8.90 -1.84 -6.58
CA ALA A 179 -10.19 -1.55 -5.96
C ALA A 179 -10.61 -0.07 -6.09
N GLY A 180 -9.91 0.73 -6.88
CA GLY A 180 -10.11 2.18 -6.95
C GLY A 180 -11.54 2.62 -7.28
N LYS A 181 -12.32 1.78 -7.98
CA LYS A 181 -13.71 2.06 -8.33
C LYS A 181 -14.74 1.45 -7.35
N ARG A 182 -14.30 0.63 -6.39
CA ARG A 182 -15.18 -0.07 -5.44
C ARG A 182 -15.31 0.72 -4.13
N PHE A 183 -16.20 1.69 -4.10
CA PHE A 183 -16.50 2.43 -2.87
C PHE A 183 -17.91 3.04 -2.92
N THR A 184 -18.45 3.33 -1.76
CA THR A 184 -19.63 4.19 -1.62
C THR A 184 -19.17 5.59 -1.25
N LYS A 185 -19.68 6.58 -1.99
CA LYS A 185 -19.36 7.99 -1.75
C LYS A 185 -19.98 8.43 -0.43
N GLY A 186 -19.17 9.01 0.45
CA GLY A 186 -19.59 9.53 1.75
C GLY A 186 -19.10 10.96 1.99
N LYS A 187 -19.59 11.56 3.07
CA LYS A 187 -19.15 12.85 3.59
C LYS A 187 -18.80 12.66 5.07
N PRO A 188 -17.58 13.02 5.51
CA PRO A 188 -16.48 13.66 4.77
C PRO A 188 -15.63 12.68 3.95
N LYS A 189 -15.78 11.36 4.12
CA LYS A 189 -14.95 10.32 3.53
C LYS A 189 -15.77 9.26 2.79
N ASN A 190 -15.15 8.69 1.75
CA ASN A 190 -15.65 7.47 1.12
C ASN A 190 -15.52 6.29 2.08
N TYR A 191 -16.25 5.22 1.84
CA TYR A 191 -16.11 4.00 2.61
C TYR A 191 -16.26 2.76 1.73
N LEU A 192 -15.68 1.65 2.19
CA LEU A 192 -15.82 0.33 1.57
C LEU A 192 -16.92 -0.44 2.30
N PRO A 193 -18.06 -0.72 1.66
CA PRO A 193 -19.08 -1.60 2.22
C PRO A 193 -18.55 -3.00 2.53
N ASP A 194 -19.16 -3.71 3.47
CA ASP A 194 -18.79 -5.08 3.82
C ASP A 194 -18.88 -6.05 2.65
N THR A 195 -19.84 -5.84 1.77
CA THR A 195 -20.02 -6.61 0.53
C THR A 195 -18.80 -6.46 -0.38
N ASP A 196 -18.33 -5.21 -0.58
CA ASP A 196 -17.15 -4.95 -1.41
C ASP A 196 -15.87 -5.49 -0.76
N ARG A 197 -15.73 -5.34 0.57
CA ARG A 197 -14.59 -5.92 1.30
C ARG A 197 -14.51 -7.44 1.13
N LYS A 198 -15.64 -8.14 1.22
CA LYS A 198 -15.71 -9.59 1.00
C LYS A 198 -15.37 -9.96 -0.44
N ALA A 199 -15.96 -9.28 -1.42
CA ALA A 199 -15.70 -9.52 -2.83
C ALA A 199 -14.22 -9.28 -3.19
N LEU A 200 -13.61 -8.21 -2.68
CA LEU A 200 -12.17 -7.95 -2.86
C LEU A 200 -11.29 -9.03 -2.25
N ALA A 201 -11.66 -9.53 -1.06
CA ALA A 201 -10.95 -10.63 -0.42
C ALA A 201 -11.08 -11.94 -1.22
N GLU A 202 -12.25 -12.22 -1.79
CA GLU A 202 -12.49 -13.39 -2.65
C GLU A 202 -11.67 -13.29 -3.94
N LEU A 203 -11.68 -12.14 -4.62
CA LEU A 203 -10.87 -11.88 -5.82
C LEU A 203 -9.37 -12.06 -5.54
N PHE A 204 -8.89 -11.47 -4.44
CA PHE A 204 -7.50 -11.61 -4.03
C PHE A 204 -7.14 -13.06 -3.71
N ASN A 205 -8.02 -13.78 -3.01
CA ASN A 205 -7.82 -15.18 -2.64
C ASN A 205 -7.95 -16.13 -3.83
N ALA A 206 -8.77 -15.84 -4.81
CA ALA A 206 -8.83 -16.58 -6.06
C ALA A 206 -7.49 -16.45 -6.80
N GLY A 207 -6.94 -15.21 -6.89
CA GLY A 207 -5.64 -14.93 -7.52
C GLY A 207 -5.62 -15.28 -9.01
N GLU A 208 -6.75 -15.14 -9.67
CA GLU A 208 -6.93 -15.31 -11.10
C GLU A 208 -7.12 -13.93 -11.74
N PRO A 209 -6.65 -13.71 -12.98
CA PRO A 209 -6.87 -12.46 -13.69
C PRO A 209 -8.35 -12.17 -13.88
N VAL A 210 -8.76 -10.94 -13.60
CA VAL A 210 -10.11 -10.43 -13.87
C VAL A 210 -9.98 -9.08 -14.56
N GLU A 211 -10.59 -8.95 -15.72
CA GLU A 211 -10.52 -7.74 -16.53
C GLU A 211 -11.00 -6.52 -15.72
N GLY A 212 -10.21 -5.44 -15.74
CA GLY A 212 -10.51 -4.21 -15.02
C GLY A 212 -10.29 -4.25 -13.50
N GLU A 213 -10.01 -5.42 -12.89
CA GLU A 213 -9.90 -5.56 -11.44
C GLU A 213 -8.62 -6.26 -10.98
N VAL A 214 -8.21 -7.36 -11.60
CA VAL A 214 -7.09 -8.18 -11.15
C VAL A 214 -6.13 -8.50 -12.28
N ALA A 215 -4.86 -8.22 -12.06
CA ALA A 215 -3.76 -8.73 -12.86
C ALA A 215 -2.89 -9.67 -12.00
N VAL A 216 -2.36 -10.70 -12.62
CA VAL A 216 -1.40 -11.60 -11.97
C VAL A 216 -0.12 -11.55 -12.79
N ILE A 217 0.95 -11.08 -12.16
CA ILE A 217 2.24 -10.91 -12.82
C ILE A 217 3.26 -11.90 -12.27
N THR A 218 4.20 -12.28 -13.12
CA THR A 218 5.36 -13.05 -12.74
C THR A 218 6.49 -12.16 -12.22
N ARG A 219 7.48 -12.76 -11.59
CA ARG A 219 8.71 -12.07 -11.21
C ARG A 219 9.42 -11.44 -12.42
N ALA A 220 9.49 -12.13 -13.57
CA ALA A 220 10.13 -11.64 -14.78
C ALA A 220 9.41 -10.40 -15.34
N GLU A 221 8.08 -10.38 -15.32
CA GLU A 221 7.30 -9.21 -15.72
C GLU A 221 7.52 -8.03 -14.77
N ALA A 222 7.57 -8.27 -13.45
CA ALA A 222 7.89 -7.23 -12.48
C ALA A 222 9.29 -6.65 -12.72
N GLU A 223 10.29 -7.49 -13.02
CA GLU A 223 11.65 -7.07 -13.37
C GLU A 223 11.66 -6.24 -14.67
N GLY A 224 10.96 -6.68 -15.71
CA GLY A 224 10.80 -5.95 -16.97
C GLY A 224 10.13 -4.57 -16.82
N ALA A 225 9.35 -4.38 -15.74
CA ALA A 225 8.76 -3.09 -15.37
C ALA A 225 9.58 -2.32 -14.32
N ASP A 226 10.84 -2.67 -14.14
CA ASP A 226 11.73 -2.10 -13.13
C ASP A 226 11.11 -2.11 -11.72
N PHE A 227 10.52 -3.25 -11.38
CA PHE A 227 9.88 -3.54 -10.08
C PHE A 227 8.72 -2.60 -9.71
N ASN A 228 8.07 -2.00 -10.69
CA ASN A 228 6.86 -1.22 -10.49
C ASN A 228 5.66 -2.15 -10.23
N LEU A 229 5.08 -2.07 -9.04
CA LEU A 229 3.96 -2.92 -8.60
C LEU A 229 2.62 -2.17 -8.53
N SER A 230 2.50 -0.99 -9.15
CA SER A 230 1.24 -0.24 -9.12
C SER A 230 0.13 -0.99 -9.85
N PRO A 231 -0.97 -1.38 -9.18
CA PRO A 231 -2.09 -2.05 -9.85
C PRO A 231 -2.67 -1.25 -11.01
N SER A 232 -2.66 0.08 -10.95
CA SER A 232 -3.16 0.94 -12.04
C SER A 232 -2.37 0.79 -13.34
N ARG A 233 -1.12 0.32 -13.28
CA ARG A 233 -0.31 0.06 -14.46
C ARG A 233 -0.64 -1.27 -15.12
N TRP A 234 -0.96 -2.27 -14.31
CA TRP A 234 -1.06 -3.67 -14.72
C TRP A 234 -2.48 -4.12 -15.02
N VAL A 235 -3.43 -3.56 -14.27
CA VAL A 235 -4.85 -3.84 -14.49
C VAL A 235 -5.33 -2.97 -15.63
N ALA A 236 -5.65 -3.59 -16.77
CA ALA A 236 -6.23 -2.88 -17.90
C ALA A 236 -7.52 -2.20 -17.45
N GLN A 237 -7.58 -0.88 -17.61
CA GLN A 237 -8.83 -0.16 -17.37
C GLN A 237 -9.76 -0.46 -18.55
N THR A 238 -10.92 -1.04 -18.24
CA THR A 238 -12.02 -1.29 -19.20
C THR A 238 -12.71 0.00 -19.69
N ASP A 239 -12.37 1.14 -19.13
CA ASP A 239 -12.69 2.40 -19.77
C ASP A 239 -11.80 2.51 -21.02
N VAL A 240 -12.27 1.97 -22.11
CA VAL A 240 -12.02 2.56 -23.41
C VAL A 240 -12.58 3.98 -23.26
N ALA A 241 -11.76 4.90 -22.75
CA ALA A 241 -12.01 6.29 -22.98
C ALA A 241 -12.19 6.35 -24.49
N HIS A 242 -13.42 6.60 -24.96
CA HIS A 242 -13.62 7.08 -26.32
C HIS A 242 -12.82 8.37 -26.35
N HIS A 243 -11.54 8.25 -26.73
CA HIS A 243 -10.72 9.40 -27.00
C HIS A 243 -11.43 10.10 -28.14
N ARG A 244 -12.18 11.14 -27.80
CA ARG A 244 -12.75 12.03 -28.80
C ARG A 244 -11.59 12.42 -29.70
N SER A 245 -11.82 12.41 -30.99
CA SER A 245 -10.78 12.78 -31.93
C SER A 245 -10.29 14.19 -31.61
N ILE A 246 -9.02 14.47 -31.82
CA ILE A 246 -8.47 15.84 -31.66
C ILE A 246 -9.31 16.83 -32.46
N ALA A 247 -9.84 16.42 -33.62
CA ALA A 247 -10.72 17.23 -34.44
C ALA A 247 -12.04 17.58 -33.72
N ASP A 248 -12.65 16.63 -33.00
CA ASP A 248 -13.88 16.87 -32.22
C ASP A 248 -13.61 17.81 -31.04
N MET A 249 -12.47 17.65 -30.37
CA MET A 249 -12.08 18.55 -29.27
C MET A 249 -11.81 19.97 -29.75
N ILE A 250 -11.20 20.14 -30.92
CA ILE A 250 -10.97 21.45 -31.54
C ILE A 250 -12.30 22.10 -31.98
N ALA A 251 -13.23 21.31 -32.51
CA ALA A 251 -14.57 21.78 -32.89
C ALA A 251 -15.33 22.30 -31.69
N ASP A 252 -15.36 21.54 -30.56
CA ASP A 252 -16.01 21.96 -29.30
C ASP A 252 -15.36 23.22 -28.71
N ALA A 253 -14.02 23.28 -28.69
CA ALA A 253 -13.31 24.47 -28.21
C ALA A 253 -13.67 25.72 -29.06
N GLY A 254 -13.82 25.54 -30.36
CA GLY A 254 -14.27 26.62 -31.26
C GLY A 254 -15.73 27.04 -31.04
N GLU A 255 -16.58 26.09 -30.65
CA GLU A 255 -17.99 26.38 -30.34
C GLU A 255 -18.12 27.11 -28.99
N LEU A 256 -17.43 26.66 -27.94
CA LEU A 256 -17.32 27.34 -26.65
C LEU A 256 -16.75 28.73 -26.73
N ALA A 257 -15.73 28.95 -27.58
CA ALA A 257 -15.16 30.29 -27.83
C ALA A 257 -16.16 31.22 -28.47
N ARG A 258 -16.96 30.72 -29.42
CA ARG A 258 -18.03 31.52 -30.08
C ARG A 258 -19.16 31.87 -29.11
N GLU A 259 -19.56 30.92 -28.26
CA GLU A 259 -20.57 31.13 -27.24
C GLU A 259 -20.10 32.14 -26.18
N SER A 260 -18.88 32.02 -25.72
CA SER A 260 -18.25 32.99 -24.83
C SER A 260 -18.20 34.38 -25.43
N ALA A 261 -17.84 34.49 -26.71
CA ALA A 261 -17.82 35.80 -27.41
C ALA A 261 -19.21 36.43 -27.58
N ARG A 262 -20.27 35.58 -27.72
CA ARG A 262 -21.67 36.09 -27.72
C ARG A 262 -22.07 36.59 -26.36
N MET A 263 -21.83 35.82 -25.28
CA MET A 263 -22.14 36.26 -23.92
C MET A 263 -21.40 37.52 -23.51
N TRP A 264 -20.16 37.72 -23.97
CA TRP A 264 -19.42 38.96 -23.74
C TRP A 264 -20.05 40.20 -24.42
N LYS A 265 -20.63 40.04 -25.61
CA LYS A 265 -21.35 41.12 -26.29
C LYS A 265 -22.64 41.49 -25.57
N ASP A 266 -23.31 40.51 -24.95
CA ASP A 266 -24.58 40.75 -24.23
C ASP A 266 -24.35 41.38 -22.84
N ILE A 267 -23.14 41.35 -22.31
CA ILE A 267 -22.77 41.90 -20.99
C ILE A 267 -22.13 43.30 -21.09
N GLN A 268 -21.68 43.73 -22.26
CA GLN A 268 -21.17 45.12 -22.41
C GLN A 268 -22.35 46.10 -22.33
N PRO A 269 -22.37 47.01 -21.34
CA PRO A 269 -23.38 48.03 -21.28
C PRO A 269 -23.19 48.98 -22.48
N VAL A 270 -24.32 49.41 -23.08
CA VAL A 270 -24.43 50.42 -24.12
C VAL A 270 -23.87 51.76 -23.64
#